data_78743bf0c83aa2589f79b968439e6bdd
#
_entry.id   78743bf0c83aa2589f79b968439e6bdd
#
_cell.length_a   1.000
_cell.length_b   1.000
_cell.length_c   1.000
_cell.angle_alpha   90.00
_cell.angle_beta   90.00
_cell.angle_gamma   90.00
#
_symmetry.space_group_name_H-M   'P 1'
#
loop_
_entity.id
_entity.type
_entity.pdbx_description
1 polymer ?
#
loop_
_entity_poly.entity_id
_entity_poly.type
_entity_poly.pdbx_seq_one_letter_code
_entity_poly.pdbx_strand_id
1 'polypeptide(L)'
;MTETRHFTTSDGLSLAYDIDDFTDPWQRPATLLMLHAAMGSARRYFAWVPRLAREYRVVRLDLRGHGRSQVPPADQPLALDRLVADVAELLDHLGVESAHIVGNSAGGYLGQQMAMTRPARVKSLALFGSTPGLKNSQAPSWIPQIQVKGLRAFLAETIADRLPEDADPGLINWFLDEAGRNDPAYIAKFVLLMASYDWSAEVTRIQVPTLVVIPGGETVGSVANYEPFRRLGDVEFRVYDGLPHNICDAVPDRCARDVRDFLRRRFG
;
A
#
# COMPACT_ATOMS: atom_id res chain seq x y z
N MET A 1 -0.93 22.24 -0.96
CA MET A 1 -1.38 20.89 -0.59
C MET A 1 -2.63 20.60 -1.40
N THR A 2 -2.73 19.47 -2.04
CA THR A 2 -3.90 19.05 -2.82
C THR A 2 -5.11 18.97 -1.88
N GLU A 3 -6.27 19.42 -2.34
CA GLU A 3 -7.52 19.33 -1.57
C GLU A 3 -7.91 17.86 -1.41
N THR A 4 -8.15 17.43 -0.16
CA THR A 4 -8.63 16.08 0.13
C THR A 4 -10.07 15.93 -0.37
N ARG A 5 -10.32 14.87 -1.12
CA ARG A 5 -11.62 14.50 -1.67
C ARG A 5 -12.16 13.27 -0.95
N HIS A 6 -13.48 13.09 -1.03
CA HIS A 6 -14.15 11.94 -0.45
C HIS A 6 -15.10 11.31 -1.45
N PHE A 7 -15.33 10.01 -1.33
CA PHE A 7 -16.41 9.31 -2.00
C PHE A 7 -17.12 8.39 -0.98
N THR A 8 -18.37 8.07 -1.27
CA THR A 8 -19.14 7.16 -0.42
C THR A 8 -19.16 5.78 -1.06
N THR A 9 -18.77 4.79 -0.28
CA THR A 9 -18.81 3.37 -0.68
C THR A 9 -20.23 2.84 -0.71
N SER A 10 -20.46 1.69 -1.38
CA SER A 10 -21.78 1.06 -1.48
C SER A 10 -22.37 0.65 -0.13
N ASP A 11 -21.53 0.48 0.91
CA ASP A 11 -21.95 0.23 2.30
C ASP A 11 -22.04 1.51 3.15
N GLY A 12 -22.00 2.70 2.51
CA GLY A 12 -22.26 3.99 3.14
C GLY A 12 -21.08 4.64 3.85
N LEU A 13 -19.85 4.08 3.74
CA LEU A 13 -18.69 4.64 4.41
C LEU A 13 -18.03 5.73 3.55
N SER A 14 -17.57 6.82 4.17
CA SER A 14 -16.84 7.89 3.50
C SER A 14 -15.34 7.60 3.49
N LEU A 15 -14.76 7.44 2.29
CA LEU A 15 -13.32 7.24 2.11
C LEU A 15 -12.66 8.45 1.48
N ALA A 16 -11.49 8.83 2.02
CA ALA A 16 -10.70 9.96 1.58
C ALA A 16 -9.67 9.56 0.53
N TYR A 17 -9.44 10.43 -0.44
CA TYR A 17 -8.39 10.27 -1.44
C TYR A 17 -7.84 11.62 -1.90
N ASP A 18 -6.62 11.62 -2.41
CA ASP A 18 -6.00 12.77 -3.07
C ASP A 18 -5.78 12.46 -4.56
N ILE A 19 -5.86 13.48 -5.40
CA ILE A 19 -5.45 13.40 -6.81
C ILE A 19 -4.38 14.45 -7.04
N ASP A 20 -3.25 14.00 -7.56
CA ASP A 20 -2.15 14.85 -8.02
C ASP A 20 -1.96 14.60 -9.51
N ASP A 21 -2.30 15.59 -10.33
CA ASP A 21 -2.22 15.55 -11.79
C ASP A 21 -1.61 16.86 -12.28
N PHE A 22 -0.37 16.77 -12.75
CA PHE A 22 0.39 17.88 -13.33
C PHE A 22 0.79 17.56 -14.79
N THR A 23 0.06 16.63 -15.42
CA THR A 23 0.24 16.30 -16.84
C THR A 23 -0.22 17.44 -17.74
N ASP A 24 0.17 17.41 -19.00
CA ASP A 24 -0.28 18.42 -19.94
C ASP A 24 -1.81 18.35 -20.16
N PRO A 25 -2.53 19.49 -20.13
CA PRO A 25 -4.01 19.51 -20.14
C PRO A 25 -4.66 18.86 -21.37
N TRP A 26 -3.90 18.69 -22.46
CA TRP A 26 -4.35 18.02 -23.67
C TRP A 26 -4.09 16.52 -23.70
N GLN A 27 -3.43 15.97 -22.67
CA GLN A 27 -3.13 14.54 -22.56
C GLN A 27 -4.21 13.81 -21.75
N ARG A 28 -4.27 12.50 -21.91
CA ARG A 28 -5.07 11.59 -21.10
C ARG A 28 -4.12 10.63 -20.37
N PRO A 29 -3.58 11.04 -19.23
CA PRO A 29 -2.59 10.23 -18.53
C PRO A 29 -3.22 8.95 -17.98
N ALA A 30 -2.42 7.89 -17.92
CA ALA A 30 -2.81 6.71 -17.20
C ALA A 30 -2.92 7.01 -15.69
N THR A 31 -3.88 6.37 -15.02
CA THR A 31 -4.04 6.49 -13.57
C THR A 31 -3.06 5.56 -12.86
N LEU A 32 -2.34 6.12 -11.89
CA LEU A 32 -1.49 5.41 -10.95
C LEU A 32 -2.15 5.47 -9.57
N LEU A 33 -2.71 4.35 -9.13
CA LEU A 33 -3.37 4.23 -7.83
C LEU A 33 -2.38 3.74 -6.78
N MET A 34 -2.23 4.49 -5.69
CA MET A 34 -1.31 4.18 -4.60
C MET A 34 -2.06 3.77 -3.34
N LEU A 35 -1.73 2.59 -2.81
CA LEU A 35 -2.33 1.96 -1.63
C LEU A 35 -1.27 1.80 -0.54
N HIS A 36 -1.48 2.46 0.60
CA HIS A 36 -0.51 2.52 1.69
C HIS A 36 -0.47 1.26 2.56
N ALA A 37 0.57 1.11 3.36
CA ALA A 37 0.72 0.05 4.35
C ALA A 37 -0.30 0.18 5.50
N ALA A 38 -0.53 -0.91 6.24
CA ALA A 38 -1.23 -0.85 7.52
C ALA A 38 -0.62 0.22 8.44
N MET A 39 -1.44 0.85 9.28
CA MET A 39 -1.04 1.96 10.16
C MET A 39 -0.55 3.21 9.39
N GLY A 40 -0.75 3.26 8.06
CA GLY A 40 -0.34 4.39 7.23
C GLY A 40 -1.49 5.31 6.83
N SER A 41 -1.21 6.14 5.85
CA SER A 41 -2.18 7.00 5.15
C SER A 41 -1.68 7.32 3.73
N ALA A 42 -2.55 7.86 2.89
CA ALA A 42 -2.19 8.36 1.55
C ALA A 42 -1.08 9.42 1.60
N ARG A 43 -0.94 10.13 2.70
CA ARG A 43 0.09 11.15 2.90
C ARG A 43 1.51 10.58 2.86
N ARG A 44 1.69 9.30 3.17
CA ARG A 44 3.01 8.65 3.15
C ARG A 44 3.64 8.57 1.77
N TYR A 45 2.85 8.82 0.71
CA TYR A 45 3.34 8.92 -0.67
C TYR A 45 3.66 10.37 -1.10
N PHE A 46 3.71 11.36 -0.18
CA PHE A 46 3.91 12.76 -0.54
C PHE A 46 5.18 13.00 -1.39
N ALA A 47 6.29 12.33 -1.03
CA ALA A 47 7.56 12.47 -1.73
C ALA A 47 7.60 11.82 -3.12
N TRP A 48 6.65 10.93 -3.42
CA TRP A 48 6.52 10.27 -4.72
C TRP A 48 5.83 11.17 -5.75
N VAL A 49 4.92 12.02 -5.31
CA VAL A 49 4.09 12.88 -6.17
C VAL A 49 4.91 13.70 -7.14
N PRO A 50 5.95 14.46 -6.73
CA PRO A 50 6.74 15.28 -7.65
C PRO A 50 7.48 14.47 -8.73
N ARG A 51 7.66 13.17 -8.51
CA ARG A 51 8.38 12.27 -9.42
C ARG A 51 7.48 11.61 -10.46
N LEU A 52 6.17 11.52 -10.17
CA LEU A 52 5.22 10.72 -10.95
C LEU A 52 4.08 11.54 -11.54
N ALA A 53 3.64 12.59 -10.86
CA ALA A 53 2.44 13.33 -11.24
C ALA A 53 2.58 14.19 -12.50
N ARG A 54 3.78 14.32 -13.05
CA ARG A 54 4.01 14.96 -14.36
C ARG A 54 3.74 13.99 -15.54
N GLU A 55 3.73 12.68 -15.27
CA GLU A 55 3.54 11.65 -16.29
C GLU A 55 2.24 10.86 -16.10
N TYR A 56 1.75 10.79 -14.86
CA TYR A 56 0.57 9.99 -14.46
C TYR A 56 -0.40 10.83 -13.65
N ARG A 57 -1.68 10.52 -13.77
CA ARG A 57 -2.69 10.96 -12.79
C ARG A 57 -2.52 10.10 -11.54
N VAL A 58 -1.85 10.64 -10.52
CA VAL A 58 -1.59 9.94 -9.26
C VAL A 58 -2.81 10.05 -8.35
N VAL A 59 -3.38 8.91 -7.97
CA VAL A 59 -4.48 8.82 -7.01
C VAL A 59 -3.96 8.10 -5.77
N ARG A 60 -4.13 8.70 -4.60
CA ARG A 60 -3.68 8.16 -3.31
C ARG A 60 -4.88 7.97 -2.40
N LEU A 61 -5.21 6.72 -2.07
CA LEU A 61 -6.36 6.36 -1.23
C LEU A 61 -5.92 6.24 0.22
N ASP A 62 -6.66 6.88 1.13
CA ASP A 62 -6.67 6.47 2.52
C ASP A 62 -7.57 5.23 2.65
N LEU A 63 -6.98 4.08 2.98
CA LEU A 63 -7.74 2.83 3.11
C LEU A 63 -8.82 2.97 4.19
N ARG A 64 -9.89 2.20 4.09
CA ARG A 64 -10.97 2.12 5.09
C ARG A 64 -10.40 2.11 6.51
N GLY A 65 -10.86 3.01 7.37
CA GLY A 65 -10.42 3.11 8.76
C GLY A 65 -9.00 3.64 8.99
N HIS A 66 -8.37 4.16 7.94
CA HIS A 66 -7.03 4.76 8.02
C HIS A 66 -7.05 6.23 7.59
N GLY A 67 -6.08 6.98 8.10
CA GLY A 67 -5.85 8.37 7.70
C GLY A 67 -7.08 9.24 7.91
N ARG A 68 -7.62 9.80 6.81
CA ARG A 68 -8.81 10.67 6.80
C ARG A 68 -10.09 9.92 6.39
N SER A 69 -9.97 8.63 6.03
CA SER A 69 -11.12 7.77 5.76
C SER A 69 -11.86 7.44 7.05
N GLN A 70 -13.17 7.36 6.96
CA GLN A 70 -14.01 7.03 8.09
C GLN A 70 -13.66 5.65 8.67
N VAL A 71 -13.59 5.57 9.99
CA VAL A 71 -13.50 4.29 10.71
C VAL A 71 -14.89 3.64 10.72
N PRO A 72 -15.02 2.37 10.29
CA PRO A 72 -16.29 1.68 10.33
C PRO A 72 -16.80 1.51 11.77
N PRO A 73 -18.12 1.38 11.99
CA PRO A 73 -18.67 0.98 13.27
C PRO A 73 -17.98 -0.27 13.83
N ALA A 74 -17.84 -0.33 15.16
CA ALA A 74 -17.07 -1.40 15.83
C ALA A 74 -17.64 -2.81 15.58
N ASP A 75 -18.96 -2.91 15.39
CA ASP A 75 -19.71 -4.13 15.10
C ASP A 75 -19.76 -4.50 13.62
N GLN A 76 -19.32 -3.61 12.73
CA GLN A 76 -19.26 -3.91 11.29
C GLN A 76 -18.18 -4.95 11.00
N PRO A 77 -18.52 -6.06 10.30
CA PRO A 77 -17.54 -7.05 9.90
C PRO A 77 -16.50 -6.48 8.96
N LEU A 78 -15.25 -6.82 9.17
CA LEU A 78 -14.16 -6.49 8.25
C LEU A 78 -13.83 -7.72 7.42
N ALA A 79 -13.89 -7.58 6.10
CA ALA A 79 -13.60 -8.65 5.14
C ALA A 79 -12.67 -8.15 4.04
N LEU A 80 -11.80 -9.03 3.54
CA LEU A 80 -10.86 -8.69 2.46
C LEU A 80 -11.60 -8.25 1.19
N ASP A 81 -12.69 -8.95 0.84
CA ASP A 81 -13.50 -8.62 -0.35
C ASP A 81 -14.10 -7.21 -0.27
N ARG A 82 -14.45 -6.74 0.95
CA ARG A 82 -14.93 -5.37 1.14
C ARG A 82 -13.81 -4.36 0.90
N LEU A 83 -12.61 -4.62 1.39
CA LEU A 83 -11.45 -3.76 1.17
C LEU A 83 -11.06 -3.70 -0.32
N VAL A 84 -11.16 -4.82 -1.02
CA VAL A 84 -10.95 -4.90 -2.47
C VAL A 84 -12.06 -4.15 -3.24
N ALA A 85 -13.30 -4.25 -2.76
CA ALA A 85 -14.41 -3.51 -3.35
C ALA A 85 -14.24 -1.99 -3.17
N ASP A 86 -13.73 -1.50 -2.04
CA ASP A 86 -13.43 -0.08 -1.83
C ASP A 86 -12.50 0.47 -2.92
N VAL A 87 -11.47 -0.30 -3.28
CA VAL A 87 -10.52 0.07 -4.34
C VAL A 87 -11.22 0.13 -5.70
N ALA A 88 -12.08 -0.85 -6.01
CA ALA A 88 -12.82 -0.89 -7.27
C ALA A 88 -13.85 0.24 -7.35
N GLU A 89 -14.56 0.52 -6.27
CA GLU A 89 -15.56 1.60 -6.18
C GLU A 89 -14.91 2.99 -6.30
N LEU A 90 -13.69 3.17 -5.80
CA LEU A 90 -12.94 4.39 -6.07
C LEU A 90 -12.66 4.57 -7.57
N LEU A 91 -12.22 3.50 -8.26
CA LEU A 91 -12.00 3.57 -9.71
C LEU A 91 -13.29 3.88 -10.46
N ASP A 92 -14.43 3.30 -10.05
CA ASP A 92 -15.76 3.58 -10.62
C ASP A 92 -16.17 5.03 -10.40
N HIS A 93 -16.01 5.54 -9.16
CA HIS A 93 -16.27 6.93 -8.80
C HIS A 93 -15.45 7.92 -9.65
N LEU A 94 -14.21 7.55 -10.00
CA LEU A 94 -13.33 8.39 -10.82
C LEU A 94 -13.51 8.21 -12.32
N GLY A 95 -14.40 7.31 -12.78
CA GLY A 95 -14.56 6.95 -14.18
C GLY A 95 -13.32 6.28 -14.78
N VAL A 96 -12.55 5.57 -13.97
CA VAL A 96 -11.31 4.88 -14.36
C VAL A 96 -11.59 3.41 -14.59
N GLU A 97 -11.51 2.97 -15.83
CA GLU A 97 -11.73 1.57 -16.20
C GLU A 97 -10.63 0.66 -15.59
N SER A 98 -9.37 1.04 -15.73
CA SER A 98 -8.23 0.30 -15.19
C SER A 98 -7.07 1.21 -14.82
N ALA A 99 -6.29 0.81 -13.81
CA ALA A 99 -5.17 1.60 -13.28
C ALA A 99 -3.89 0.76 -13.11
N HIS A 100 -2.75 1.43 -13.12
CA HIS A 100 -1.53 0.87 -12.53
C HIS A 100 -1.65 0.95 -11.01
N ILE A 101 -1.39 -0.13 -10.28
CA ILE A 101 -1.50 -0.16 -8.82
C ILE A 101 -0.10 -0.23 -8.20
N VAL A 102 0.18 0.69 -7.31
CA VAL A 102 1.34 0.66 -6.42
C VAL A 102 0.86 0.35 -5.01
N GLY A 103 1.31 -0.76 -4.44
CA GLY A 103 0.92 -1.17 -3.10
C GLY A 103 2.10 -1.37 -2.18
N ASN A 104 2.06 -0.76 -1.01
CA ASN A 104 3.04 -0.99 0.06
C ASN A 104 2.43 -1.90 1.13
N SER A 105 3.10 -3.01 1.45
CA SER A 105 2.68 -3.95 2.50
C SER A 105 1.19 -4.31 2.35
N ALA A 106 0.31 -3.93 3.29
CA ALA A 106 -1.13 -4.17 3.24
C ALA A 106 -1.79 -3.65 1.94
N GLY A 107 -1.39 -2.48 1.45
CA GLY A 107 -1.86 -1.95 0.16
C GLY A 107 -1.48 -2.85 -1.02
N GLY A 108 -0.32 -3.51 -0.93
CA GLY A 108 0.09 -4.50 -1.93
C GLY A 108 -0.74 -5.78 -1.86
N TYR A 109 -1.22 -6.19 -0.68
CA TYR A 109 -2.16 -7.32 -0.56
C TYR A 109 -3.48 -7.02 -1.27
N LEU A 110 -4.00 -5.80 -1.12
CA LEU A 110 -5.21 -5.38 -1.85
C LEU A 110 -4.96 -5.32 -3.37
N GLY A 111 -3.79 -4.82 -3.79
CA GLY A 111 -3.39 -4.82 -5.20
C GLY A 111 -3.31 -6.22 -5.79
N GLN A 112 -2.73 -7.18 -5.07
CA GLN A 112 -2.68 -8.58 -5.47
C GLN A 112 -4.09 -9.18 -5.60
N GLN A 113 -4.95 -8.95 -4.61
CA GLN A 113 -6.34 -9.42 -4.67
C GLN A 113 -7.12 -8.78 -5.81
N MET A 114 -6.93 -7.48 -6.08
CA MET A 114 -7.49 -6.82 -7.27
C MET A 114 -7.03 -7.52 -8.55
N ALA A 115 -5.73 -7.81 -8.69
CA ALA A 115 -5.19 -8.46 -9.88
C ALA A 115 -5.69 -9.91 -10.06
N MET A 116 -5.93 -10.63 -8.95
CA MET A 116 -6.44 -12.01 -8.99
C MET A 116 -7.95 -12.11 -9.21
N THR A 117 -8.73 -11.17 -8.68
CA THR A 117 -10.21 -11.25 -8.66
C THR A 117 -10.88 -10.30 -9.67
N ARG A 118 -10.19 -9.24 -10.07
CA ARG A 118 -10.68 -8.20 -10.99
C ARG A 118 -9.59 -7.78 -11.99
N PRO A 119 -8.97 -8.74 -12.73
CA PRO A 119 -7.78 -8.48 -13.57
C PRO A 119 -8.00 -7.37 -14.61
N ALA A 120 -9.22 -7.23 -15.14
CA ALA A 120 -9.55 -6.16 -16.10
C ALA A 120 -9.40 -4.74 -15.52
N ARG A 121 -9.37 -4.60 -14.17
CA ARG A 121 -9.23 -3.31 -13.48
C ARG A 121 -7.76 -2.95 -13.19
N VAL A 122 -6.80 -3.85 -13.47
CA VAL A 122 -5.39 -3.69 -13.14
C VAL A 122 -4.55 -3.77 -14.41
N LYS A 123 -3.85 -2.67 -14.75
CA LYS A 123 -2.91 -2.63 -15.89
C LYS A 123 -1.56 -3.24 -15.53
N SER A 124 -1.08 -2.94 -14.35
CA SER A 124 0.15 -3.49 -13.79
C SER A 124 0.15 -3.37 -12.27
N LEU A 125 1.03 -4.11 -11.63
CA LEU A 125 1.16 -4.14 -10.18
C LEU A 125 2.61 -3.85 -9.77
N ALA A 126 2.82 -2.94 -8.84
CA ALA A 126 4.11 -2.69 -8.20
C ALA A 126 3.98 -2.91 -6.68
N LEU A 127 4.68 -3.90 -6.16
CA LEU A 127 4.59 -4.37 -4.79
C LEU A 127 5.85 -3.98 -4.02
N PHE A 128 5.69 -3.26 -2.93
CA PHE A 128 6.77 -2.82 -2.05
C PHE A 128 6.59 -3.41 -0.66
N GLY A 129 7.53 -4.21 -0.18
CA GLY A 129 7.43 -4.83 1.13
C GLY A 129 6.14 -5.66 1.30
N SER A 130 5.67 -6.32 0.23
CA SER A 130 4.39 -7.01 0.21
C SER A 130 4.55 -8.44 -0.32
N THR A 131 4.44 -9.41 0.56
CA THR A 131 4.50 -10.86 0.28
C THR A 131 3.14 -11.37 -0.23
N PRO A 132 3.01 -12.64 -0.65
CA PRO A 132 1.71 -13.23 -1.01
C PRO A 132 0.85 -13.62 0.21
N GLY A 133 0.78 -12.75 1.19
CA GLY A 133 0.03 -12.96 2.43
C GLY A 133 0.89 -12.79 3.67
N LEU A 134 0.23 -12.66 4.82
CA LEU A 134 0.88 -12.38 6.11
C LEU A 134 0.66 -13.51 7.12
N LYS A 135 0.11 -14.65 6.69
CA LYS A 135 -0.07 -15.82 7.54
C LYS A 135 1.29 -16.30 8.05
N ASN A 136 1.33 -16.70 9.31
CA ASN A 136 2.56 -17.09 10.00
C ASN A 136 3.57 -15.96 10.25
N SER A 137 3.18 -14.69 10.09
CA SER A 137 3.99 -13.55 10.49
C SER A 137 3.88 -13.26 11.99
N GLN A 138 4.73 -12.37 12.48
CA GLN A 138 4.66 -11.89 13.86
C GLN A 138 3.55 -10.84 14.09
N ALA A 139 2.83 -10.42 13.06
CA ALA A 139 1.85 -9.33 13.15
C ALA A 139 0.79 -9.50 14.25
N PRO A 140 0.22 -10.70 14.50
CA PRO A 140 -0.70 -10.87 15.62
C PRO A 140 -0.11 -10.59 17.00
N SER A 141 1.20 -10.79 17.19
CA SER A 141 1.87 -10.51 18.48
C SER A 141 1.99 -9.01 18.80
N TRP A 142 1.78 -8.14 17.81
CA TRP A 142 1.82 -6.68 18.02
C TRP A 142 0.57 -6.17 18.74
N ILE A 143 -0.57 -6.88 18.62
CA ILE A 143 -1.88 -6.40 19.05
C ILE A 143 -1.95 -6.07 20.54
N PRO A 144 -1.50 -6.93 21.48
CA PRO A 144 -1.50 -6.60 22.89
C PRO A 144 -0.67 -5.35 23.21
N GLN A 145 0.45 -5.15 22.50
CA GLN A 145 1.32 -3.99 22.68
C GLN A 145 0.65 -2.71 22.16
N ILE A 146 0.01 -2.78 20.99
CA ILE A 146 -0.73 -1.66 20.40
C ILE A 146 -1.90 -1.24 21.32
N GLN A 147 -2.62 -2.21 21.89
CA GLN A 147 -3.74 -1.95 22.79
C GLN A 147 -3.31 -1.24 24.08
N VAL A 148 -2.14 -1.60 24.61
CA VAL A 148 -1.63 -1.03 25.88
C VAL A 148 -0.93 0.31 25.66
N LYS A 149 -0.11 0.44 24.63
CA LYS A 149 0.80 1.57 24.41
C LYS A 149 0.30 2.59 23.39
N GLY A 150 -0.64 2.18 22.54
CA GLY A 150 -1.03 2.90 21.33
C GLY A 150 -0.03 2.73 20.18
N LEU A 151 -0.46 3.09 18.97
CA LEU A 151 0.31 2.85 17.75
C LEU A 151 1.64 3.60 17.72
N ARG A 152 1.64 4.88 18.12
CA ARG A 152 2.85 5.71 18.08
C ARG A 152 3.96 5.14 18.97
N ALA A 153 3.65 4.78 20.21
CA ALA A 153 4.65 4.25 21.14
C ALA A 153 5.14 2.85 20.73
N PHE A 154 4.21 1.98 20.30
CA PHE A 154 4.58 0.67 19.75
C PHE A 154 5.55 0.78 18.57
N LEU A 155 5.26 1.65 17.61
CA LEU A 155 6.13 1.85 16.44
C LEU A 155 7.46 2.52 16.79
N ALA A 156 7.49 3.40 17.79
CA ALA A 156 8.74 4.01 18.25
C ALA A 156 9.70 2.97 18.83
N GLU A 157 9.19 2.00 19.57
CA GLU A 157 10.00 0.89 20.14
C GLU A 157 10.49 -0.09 19.06
N THR A 158 9.79 -0.19 17.93
CA THR A 158 10.10 -1.12 16.83
C THR A 158 10.50 -0.38 15.55
N ILE A 159 11.01 0.85 15.67
CA ILE A 159 11.29 1.72 14.51
C ILE A 159 12.36 1.15 13.58
N ALA A 160 13.35 0.43 14.13
CA ALA A 160 14.41 -0.22 13.37
C ALA A 160 13.87 -1.29 12.39
N ASP A 161 12.72 -1.90 12.67
CA ASP A 161 12.03 -2.80 11.74
C ASP A 161 11.41 -2.06 10.55
N ARG A 162 11.27 -0.74 10.66
CA ARG A 162 10.51 0.11 9.72
C ARG A 162 11.38 1.03 8.91
N LEU A 163 12.31 1.73 9.54
CA LEU A 163 13.17 2.73 8.93
C LEU A 163 14.64 2.45 9.24
N PRO A 164 15.58 2.85 8.35
CA PRO A 164 17.02 2.70 8.60
C PRO A 164 17.46 3.42 9.88
N GLU A 165 18.52 2.94 10.52
CA GLU A 165 19.07 3.55 11.74
C GLU A 165 19.55 4.99 11.53
N ASP A 166 19.99 5.33 10.33
CA ASP A 166 20.44 6.66 9.90
C ASP A 166 19.32 7.52 9.29
N ALA A 167 18.05 7.09 9.41
CA ALA A 167 16.93 7.87 8.91
C ALA A 167 16.84 9.24 9.61
N ASP A 168 16.47 10.27 8.83
CA ASP A 168 16.26 11.62 9.36
C ASP A 168 15.30 11.60 10.55
N PRO A 169 15.66 12.19 11.72
CA PRO A 169 14.77 12.23 12.88
C PRO A 169 13.41 12.89 12.61
N GLY A 170 13.35 13.85 11.67
CA GLY A 170 12.11 14.45 11.20
C GLY A 170 11.22 13.44 10.47
N LEU A 171 11.81 12.59 9.62
CA LEU A 171 11.09 11.49 8.97
C LEU A 171 10.55 10.50 10.00
N ILE A 172 11.37 10.10 10.98
CA ILE A 172 10.96 9.18 12.05
C ILE A 172 9.76 9.76 12.82
N ASN A 173 9.87 10.99 13.29
CA ASN A 173 8.79 11.63 14.05
C ASN A 173 7.52 11.77 13.21
N TRP A 174 7.63 12.22 11.96
CA TRP A 174 6.50 12.34 11.06
C TRP A 174 5.82 11.00 10.78
N PHE A 175 6.61 9.94 10.55
CA PHE A 175 6.13 8.57 10.35
C PHE A 175 5.32 8.08 11.57
N LEU A 176 5.85 8.28 12.78
CA LEU A 176 5.20 7.90 14.04
C LEU A 176 3.91 8.68 14.26
N ASP A 177 3.91 9.98 13.96
CA ASP A 177 2.73 10.84 14.12
C ASP A 177 1.62 10.49 13.13
N GLU A 178 1.96 10.18 11.86
CA GLU A 178 0.98 9.73 10.87
C GLU A 178 0.35 8.38 11.26
N ALA A 179 1.15 7.44 11.73
CA ALA A 179 0.65 6.16 12.21
C ALA A 179 -0.21 6.30 13.46
N GLY A 180 0.22 7.14 14.40
CA GLY A 180 -0.45 7.37 15.67
C GLY A 180 -1.83 8.02 15.57
N ARG A 181 -2.19 8.56 14.41
CA ARG A 181 -3.52 9.13 14.13
C ARG A 181 -4.60 8.08 13.86
N ASN A 182 -4.19 6.86 13.53
CA ASN A 182 -5.14 5.78 13.24
C ASN A 182 -5.77 5.24 14.52
N ASP A 183 -6.99 4.72 14.42
CA ASP A 183 -7.70 4.09 15.53
C ASP A 183 -7.04 2.75 15.89
N PRO A 184 -6.51 2.56 17.11
CA PRO A 184 -5.77 1.36 17.48
C PRO A 184 -6.65 0.09 17.47
N ALA A 185 -7.94 0.21 17.79
CA ALA A 185 -8.86 -0.94 17.84
C ALA A 185 -9.18 -1.41 16.41
N TYR A 186 -9.39 -0.46 15.47
CA TYR A 186 -9.57 -0.79 14.08
C TYR A 186 -8.30 -1.40 13.47
N ILE A 187 -7.14 -0.80 13.73
CA ILE A 187 -5.86 -1.33 13.24
C ILE A 187 -5.61 -2.76 13.74
N ALA A 188 -5.96 -3.06 14.99
CA ALA A 188 -5.85 -4.42 15.51
C ALA A 188 -6.72 -5.41 14.69
N LYS A 189 -7.98 -5.06 14.41
CA LYS A 189 -8.86 -5.88 13.54
C LYS A 189 -8.27 -6.04 12.14
N PHE A 190 -7.77 -4.96 11.54
CA PHE A 190 -7.19 -4.95 10.21
C PHE A 190 -5.95 -5.84 10.12
N VAL A 191 -5.05 -5.75 11.08
CA VAL A 191 -3.82 -6.57 11.15
C VAL A 191 -4.18 -8.06 11.30
N LEU A 192 -5.14 -8.40 12.17
CA LEU A 192 -5.62 -9.78 12.33
C LEU A 192 -6.23 -10.34 11.03
N LEU A 193 -7.03 -9.53 10.34
CA LEU A 193 -7.58 -9.91 9.05
C LEU A 193 -6.46 -10.21 8.04
N MET A 194 -5.47 -9.29 7.88
CA MET A 194 -4.36 -9.49 6.95
C MET A 194 -3.54 -10.74 7.32
N ALA A 195 -3.30 -10.98 8.61
CA ALA A 195 -2.54 -12.14 9.10
C ALA A 195 -3.26 -13.49 8.91
N SER A 196 -4.57 -13.48 8.60
CA SER A 196 -5.31 -14.71 8.34
C SER A 196 -5.13 -15.24 6.91
N TYR A 197 -4.55 -14.44 6.00
CA TYR A 197 -4.46 -14.77 4.58
C TYR A 197 -3.07 -15.21 4.13
N ASP A 198 -3.07 -16.21 3.26
CA ASP A 198 -1.93 -16.67 2.47
C ASP A 198 -2.46 -17.18 1.14
N TRP A 199 -2.04 -16.56 0.06
CA TRP A 199 -2.36 -16.97 -1.32
C TRP A 199 -1.12 -17.32 -2.12
N SER A 200 -0.07 -17.77 -1.43
CA SER A 200 1.17 -18.21 -2.08
C SER A 200 0.92 -19.30 -3.14
N ALA A 201 -0.09 -20.16 -2.93
CA ALA A 201 -0.47 -21.19 -3.91
C ALA A 201 -1.14 -20.59 -5.15
N GLU A 202 -1.92 -19.52 -5.01
CA GLU A 202 -2.74 -18.89 -6.04
C GLU A 202 -2.05 -17.72 -6.75
N VAL A 203 -0.82 -17.38 -6.38
CA VAL A 203 -0.11 -16.19 -6.88
C VAL A 203 -0.07 -16.12 -8.42
N THR A 204 -0.03 -17.28 -9.10
CA THR A 204 -0.03 -17.38 -10.57
C THR A 204 -1.32 -16.89 -11.24
N ARG A 205 -2.38 -16.62 -10.46
CA ARG A 205 -3.58 -15.93 -10.97
C ARG A 205 -3.33 -14.44 -11.26
N ILE A 206 -2.24 -13.86 -10.76
CA ILE A 206 -1.79 -12.53 -11.14
C ILE A 206 -1.15 -12.66 -12.54
N GLN A 207 -1.83 -12.15 -13.55
CA GLN A 207 -1.40 -12.24 -14.96
C GLN A 207 -0.95 -10.91 -15.56
N VAL A 208 -0.96 -9.85 -14.75
CA VAL A 208 -0.52 -8.52 -15.17
C VAL A 208 0.99 -8.34 -14.94
N PRO A 209 1.68 -7.50 -15.73
CA PRO A 209 3.07 -7.16 -15.48
C PRO A 209 3.26 -6.70 -14.05
N THR A 210 4.19 -7.31 -13.33
CA THR A 210 4.38 -7.10 -11.90
C THR A 210 5.83 -6.74 -11.57
N LEU A 211 6.01 -5.65 -10.83
CA LEU A 211 7.27 -5.27 -10.18
C LEU A 211 7.21 -5.65 -8.70
N VAL A 212 8.17 -6.45 -8.24
CA VAL A 212 8.30 -6.83 -6.82
C VAL A 212 9.56 -6.21 -6.25
N VAL A 213 9.40 -5.30 -5.29
CA VAL A 213 10.51 -4.63 -4.60
C VAL A 213 10.61 -5.14 -3.18
N ILE A 214 11.71 -5.82 -2.90
CA ILE A 214 11.97 -6.55 -1.67
C ILE A 214 12.87 -5.72 -0.76
N PRO A 215 12.44 -5.40 0.47
CA PRO A 215 13.34 -4.89 1.50
C PRO A 215 14.38 -5.96 1.85
N GLY A 216 15.66 -5.70 1.60
CA GLY A 216 16.73 -6.69 1.88
C GLY A 216 16.97 -6.93 3.38
N GLY A 217 16.58 -5.95 4.21
CA GLY A 217 16.58 -6.04 5.68
C GLY A 217 15.19 -6.31 6.27
N GLU A 218 14.34 -7.08 5.59
CA GLU A 218 12.96 -7.37 5.99
C GLU A 218 12.90 -8.15 7.31
N THR A 219 12.27 -7.57 8.34
CA THR A 219 12.08 -8.15 9.68
C THR A 219 10.62 -8.29 10.10
N VAL A 220 9.69 -7.58 9.42
CA VAL A 220 8.23 -7.71 9.63
C VAL A 220 7.73 -9.05 9.10
N GLY A 221 8.32 -9.50 7.99
CA GLY A 221 8.15 -10.82 7.41
C GLY A 221 9.49 -11.51 7.23
N SER A 222 9.70 -12.07 6.05
CA SER A 222 10.98 -12.69 5.64
C SER A 222 11.18 -12.49 4.14
N VAL A 223 12.43 -12.25 3.74
CA VAL A 223 12.80 -12.21 2.30
C VAL A 223 12.43 -13.51 1.58
N ALA A 224 12.48 -14.65 2.26
CA ALA A 224 12.07 -15.93 1.68
C ALA A 224 10.58 -15.98 1.29
N ASN A 225 9.72 -15.18 1.94
CA ASN A 225 8.29 -15.15 1.65
C ASN A 225 7.95 -14.52 0.28
N TYR A 226 8.93 -13.91 -0.40
CA TYR A 226 8.76 -13.39 -1.77
C TYR A 226 8.99 -14.45 -2.86
N GLU A 227 9.53 -15.63 -2.50
CA GLU A 227 9.85 -16.71 -3.46
C GLU A 227 8.64 -17.14 -4.34
N PRO A 228 7.39 -17.22 -3.82
CA PRO A 228 6.25 -17.58 -4.65
C PRO A 228 6.04 -16.69 -5.89
N PHE A 229 6.46 -15.42 -5.84
CA PHE A 229 6.32 -14.52 -6.98
C PHE A 229 7.20 -14.89 -8.18
N ARG A 230 8.22 -15.74 -8.02
CA ARG A 230 9.02 -16.26 -9.15
C ARG A 230 8.20 -17.11 -10.12
N ARG A 231 7.01 -17.56 -9.71
CA ARG A 231 6.08 -18.31 -10.56
C ARG A 231 5.21 -17.42 -11.45
N LEU A 232 5.27 -16.09 -11.30
CA LEU A 232 4.56 -15.17 -12.19
C LEU A 232 5.18 -15.18 -13.58
N GLY A 233 4.34 -15.15 -14.62
CA GLY A 233 4.78 -15.17 -16.01
C GLY A 233 5.48 -13.89 -16.46
N ASP A 234 5.13 -12.74 -15.87
CA ASP A 234 5.73 -11.43 -16.18
C ASP A 234 6.04 -10.68 -14.87
N VAL A 235 7.25 -10.87 -14.36
CA VAL A 235 7.69 -10.29 -13.10
C VAL A 235 9.11 -9.73 -13.18
N GLU A 236 9.30 -8.55 -12.60
CA GLU A 236 10.61 -7.96 -12.34
C GLU A 236 10.85 -7.87 -10.84
N PHE A 237 12.07 -8.21 -10.41
CA PHE A 237 12.48 -8.10 -9.02
C PHE A 237 13.49 -6.97 -8.81
N ARG A 238 13.36 -6.28 -7.70
CA ARG A 238 14.39 -5.39 -7.14
C ARG A 238 14.59 -5.75 -5.68
N VAL A 239 15.85 -5.86 -5.25
CA VAL A 239 16.19 -6.00 -3.85
C VAL A 239 16.84 -4.71 -3.39
N TYR A 240 16.38 -4.19 -2.27
CA TYR A 240 16.92 -3.00 -1.64
C TYR A 240 17.73 -3.44 -0.42
N ASP A 241 18.98 -3.81 -0.67
CA ASP A 241 19.89 -4.39 0.31
C ASP A 241 19.97 -3.55 1.59
N GLY A 242 19.87 -4.20 2.74
CA GLY A 242 19.98 -3.60 4.07
C GLY A 242 18.81 -2.70 4.48
N LEU A 243 17.87 -2.39 3.59
CA LEU A 243 16.74 -1.53 3.95
C LEU A 243 15.63 -2.32 4.65
N PRO A 244 15.05 -1.79 5.75
CA PRO A 244 13.96 -2.41 6.48
C PRO A 244 12.62 -2.25 5.77
N HIS A 245 11.54 -2.72 6.38
CA HIS A 245 10.21 -2.92 5.76
C HIS A 245 9.63 -1.70 5.03
N ASN A 246 9.77 -0.50 5.57
CA ASN A 246 9.10 0.72 5.04
C ASN A 246 9.95 1.47 4.01
N ILE A 247 10.44 0.76 2.99
CA ILE A 247 11.26 1.32 1.90
C ILE A 247 10.60 2.47 1.16
N CYS A 248 9.26 2.49 1.08
CA CYS A 248 8.50 3.58 0.43
C CYS A 248 8.69 4.93 1.11
N ASP A 249 8.93 4.93 2.41
CA ASP A 249 9.19 6.12 3.22
C ASP A 249 10.69 6.41 3.29
N ALA A 250 11.50 5.38 3.41
CA ALA A 250 12.96 5.50 3.60
C ALA A 250 13.67 6.03 2.33
N VAL A 251 13.28 5.53 1.16
CA VAL A 251 13.94 5.87 -0.12
C VAL A 251 12.92 6.17 -1.23
N PRO A 252 12.02 7.16 -1.02
CA PRO A 252 10.88 7.42 -1.91
C PRO A 252 11.30 7.73 -3.35
N ASP A 253 12.39 8.45 -3.55
CA ASP A 253 12.91 8.80 -4.87
C ASP A 253 13.36 7.58 -5.66
N ARG A 254 13.99 6.60 -5.00
CA ARG A 254 14.40 5.33 -5.61
C ARG A 254 13.18 4.51 -6.00
N CYS A 255 12.22 4.40 -5.09
CA CYS A 255 10.97 3.68 -5.34
C CYS A 255 10.17 4.27 -6.50
N ALA A 256 9.98 5.58 -6.51
CA ALA A 256 9.25 6.28 -7.58
C ALA A 256 9.94 6.13 -8.94
N ARG A 257 11.28 6.20 -8.99
CA ARG A 257 12.06 5.96 -10.19
C ARG A 257 11.88 4.53 -10.70
N ASP A 258 11.98 3.52 -9.84
CA ASP A 258 11.85 2.12 -10.25
C ASP A 258 10.43 1.82 -10.80
N VAL A 259 9.38 2.40 -10.21
CA VAL A 259 8.01 2.33 -10.75
C VAL A 259 7.94 2.99 -12.13
N ARG A 260 8.43 4.24 -12.26
CA ARG A 260 8.40 4.97 -13.52
C ARG A 260 9.13 4.22 -14.63
N ASP A 261 10.33 3.69 -14.33
CA ASP A 261 11.14 2.98 -15.30
C ASP A 261 10.51 1.63 -15.69
N PHE A 262 9.87 0.93 -14.73
CA PHE A 262 9.08 -0.26 -15.01
C PHE A 262 7.92 0.04 -15.95
N LEU A 263 7.12 1.08 -15.64
CA LEU A 263 5.96 1.46 -16.44
C LEU A 263 6.37 1.91 -17.86
N ARG A 264 7.44 2.69 -17.99
CA ARG A 264 7.96 3.11 -19.30
C ARG A 264 8.41 1.95 -20.17
N ARG A 265 9.06 0.93 -19.59
CA ARG A 265 9.48 -0.26 -20.35
C ARG A 265 8.31 -1.11 -20.83
N ARG A 266 7.18 -1.09 -20.14
CA ARG A 266 6.03 -1.96 -20.42
C ARG A 266 4.92 -1.27 -21.22
N PHE A 267 4.78 0.05 -21.09
CA PHE A 267 3.62 0.80 -21.58
C PHE A 267 3.99 2.12 -22.29
N GLY A 268 5.28 2.50 -22.29
CA GLY A 268 5.79 3.74 -22.90
C GLY A 268 6.14 3.66 -24.37
#